data_aac3dc83391acee14aaffd4a166aafa1
#
_entry.id   aac3dc83391acee14aaffd4a166aafa1
#
_cell.length_a   1.000
_cell.length_b   1.000
_cell.length_c   1.000
_cell.angle_alpha   90.00
_cell.angle_beta   90.00
_cell.angle_gamma   90.00
#
_symmetry.space_group_name_H-M   'P 1'
#
loop_
_entity.id
_entity.type
_entity.pdbx_description
1 polymer ?
#
loop_
_entity_poly.entity_id
_entity_poly.type
_entity_poly.pdbx_seq_one_letter_code
_entity_poly.pdbx_strand_id
1 'polypeptide(L)'
;MNKRLLAIILGLGMALATPHTAAADLIFDANLGGVAGSGLGTVFTILTMQSPGSGTFESGSVERSSGADVKSDTGVLASGGTTNVGNVKTGASQTLTRTLGGNGITKASQIAIVFNADEPSGNSIALTGLQMSVFNGDTDIFDAHLGASVTFATTFTGIGKEGFVFRLDSAEAAALQALLNLLTPAAVAALRLGLSASASDATGGPETFNVATITAVPVTLTATPEPGTLLFAVTALVGLSFLAWRRQKKTF
;
A
#
# COMPACT_ATOMS: atom_id res chain seq x y z
N MET A 1 18.91 -33.22 -30.99
CA MET A 1 18.21 -32.74 -29.76
C MET A 1 16.86 -33.45 -29.69
N ASN A 2 16.62 -34.21 -28.61
CA ASN A 2 15.49 -35.12 -28.52
C ASN A 2 14.18 -34.33 -28.35
N LYS A 3 13.19 -34.51 -29.24
CA LYS A 3 11.89 -33.77 -29.23
C LYS A 3 11.14 -33.87 -27.88
N ARG A 4 11.44 -34.91 -27.09
CA ARG A 4 10.90 -35.10 -25.73
C ARG A 4 11.52 -34.15 -24.69
N LEU A 5 12.81 -33.78 -24.86
CA LEU A 5 13.51 -32.85 -23.98
C LEU A 5 13.02 -31.42 -24.19
N LEU A 6 12.75 -31.06 -25.45
CA LEU A 6 12.19 -29.73 -25.80
C LEU A 6 10.80 -29.52 -25.21
N ALA A 7 9.95 -30.55 -25.19
CA ALA A 7 8.61 -30.44 -24.62
C ALA A 7 8.61 -30.26 -23.09
N ILE A 8 9.58 -30.86 -22.39
CA ILE A 8 9.74 -30.70 -20.93
C ILE A 8 10.24 -29.30 -20.59
N ILE A 9 11.18 -28.76 -21.36
CA ILE A 9 11.71 -27.40 -21.14
C ILE A 9 10.64 -26.34 -21.43
N LEU A 10 9.82 -26.53 -22.47
CA LEU A 10 8.72 -25.62 -22.79
C LEU A 10 7.60 -25.67 -21.71
N GLY A 11 7.33 -26.86 -21.14
CA GLY A 11 6.36 -27.04 -20.06
C GLY A 11 6.82 -26.42 -18.73
N LEU A 12 8.12 -26.46 -18.43
CA LEU A 12 8.67 -25.89 -17.20
C LEU A 12 8.78 -24.35 -17.29
N GLY A 13 9.03 -23.80 -18.49
CA GLY A 13 9.08 -22.35 -18.71
C GLY A 13 7.73 -21.64 -18.57
N MET A 14 6.61 -22.31 -18.87
CA MET A 14 5.28 -21.76 -18.70
C MET A 14 4.77 -21.78 -17.23
N ALA A 15 5.34 -22.62 -16.38
CA ALA A 15 4.93 -22.72 -14.97
C ALA A 15 5.48 -21.58 -14.10
N LEU A 16 6.44 -20.77 -14.60
CA LEU A 16 7.07 -19.69 -13.85
C LEU A 16 6.48 -18.29 -14.17
N ALA A 17 5.60 -18.19 -15.17
CA ALA A 17 4.87 -16.95 -15.43
C ALA A 17 3.60 -16.94 -14.55
N THR A 18 3.75 -16.71 -13.26
CA THR A 18 2.60 -16.30 -12.44
C THR A 18 2.22 -14.88 -12.85
N PRO A 19 0.99 -14.63 -13.33
CA PRO A 19 0.53 -13.27 -13.46
C PRO A 19 0.59 -12.64 -12.07
N HIS A 20 1.43 -11.65 -11.88
CA HIS A 20 1.29 -10.76 -10.74
C HIS A 20 0.02 -9.96 -11.01
N THR A 21 -1.09 -10.40 -10.46
CA THR A 21 -2.22 -9.51 -10.25
C THR A 21 -1.69 -8.46 -9.28
N ALA A 22 -1.80 -7.19 -9.64
CA ALA A 22 -1.55 -6.10 -8.72
C ALA A 22 -2.52 -6.27 -7.55
N ALA A 23 -2.08 -6.95 -6.50
CA ALA A 23 -2.78 -6.98 -5.23
C ALA A 23 -2.71 -5.57 -4.64
N ALA A 24 -3.72 -5.17 -3.90
CA ALA A 24 -3.66 -3.92 -3.15
C ALA A 24 -2.71 -4.15 -1.96
N ASP A 25 -1.59 -3.46 -1.98
CA ASP A 25 -0.52 -3.62 -0.99
C ASP A 25 -0.84 -2.86 0.31
N LEU A 26 -1.56 -1.70 0.15
CA LEU A 26 -2.15 -0.94 1.23
C LEU A 26 -3.66 -1.16 1.24
N ILE A 27 -4.18 -1.63 2.35
CA ILE A 27 -5.61 -1.91 2.54
C ILE A 27 -6.22 -1.00 3.59
N PHE A 28 -7.44 -0.51 3.31
CA PHE A 28 -8.25 0.16 4.30
C PHE A 28 -8.75 -0.84 5.35
N ASP A 29 -8.47 -0.58 6.63
CA ASP A 29 -8.95 -1.41 7.73
C ASP A 29 -10.22 -0.83 8.35
N ALA A 30 -11.37 -1.26 7.85
CA ALA A 30 -12.65 -0.82 8.36
C ALA A 30 -12.90 -1.18 9.85
N ASN A 31 -12.18 -2.16 10.40
CA ASN A 31 -12.31 -2.54 11.81
C ASN A 31 -11.59 -1.55 12.75
N LEU A 32 -10.62 -0.82 12.20
CA LEU A 32 -9.94 0.28 12.90
C LEU A 32 -10.55 1.64 12.50
N GLY A 33 -11.68 1.62 11.79
CA GLY A 33 -12.31 2.79 11.20
C GLY A 33 -12.78 3.80 12.23
N GLY A 34 -12.77 5.08 11.84
CA GLY A 34 -13.34 6.17 12.63
C GLY A 34 -12.61 6.42 13.95
N VAL A 35 -11.29 6.28 13.98
CA VAL A 35 -10.52 6.62 15.18
C VAL A 35 -10.54 8.12 15.36
N ALA A 36 -11.40 8.59 16.27
CA ALA A 36 -11.43 10.00 16.65
C ALA A 36 -10.06 10.39 17.24
N GLY A 37 -9.35 11.27 16.54
CA GLY A 37 -8.16 11.97 17.01
C GLY A 37 -7.04 11.08 17.57
N SER A 38 -7.06 10.78 18.85
CA SER A 38 -5.96 10.16 19.58
C SER A 38 -6.12 8.66 19.89
N GLY A 39 -7.10 7.98 19.29
CA GLY A 39 -7.40 6.57 19.59
C GLY A 39 -6.29 5.58 19.25
N LEU A 40 -5.35 5.96 18.39
CA LEU A 40 -4.18 5.16 18.02
C LEU A 40 -2.90 5.51 18.81
N GLY A 41 -3.00 6.26 19.87
CA GLY A 41 -1.84 6.70 20.66
C GLY A 41 -1.10 7.89 20.02
N THR A 42 0.24 7.89 20.11
CA THR A 42 1.05 8.93 19.51
C THR A 42 1.10 8.75 17.99
N VAL A 43 0.62 9.73 17.24
CA VAL A 43 0.69 9.78 15.78
C VAL A 43 1.56 10.95 15.33
N PHE A 44 2.28 10.76 14.24
CA PHE A 44 3.17 11.78 13.69
C PHE A 44 2.77 12.09 12.26
N THR A 45 2.45 13.36 11.98
CA THR A 45 2.11 13.80 10.64
C THR A 45 3.28 13.54 9.69
N ILE A 46 3.01 12.89 8.57
CA ILE A 46 3.99 12.61 7.51
C ILE A 46 3.72 13.46 6.26
N LEU A 47 2.46 13.72 5.93
CA LEU A 47 2.05 14.51 4.77
C LEU A 47 0.83 15.35 5.12
N THR A 48 0.83 16.60 4.70
CA THR A 48 -0.34 17.50 4.73
C THR A 48 -0.53 18.10 3.36
N MET A 49 -1.75 18.00 2.83
CA MET A 49 -2.14 18.56 1.54
C MET A 49 -3.26 19.56 1.75
N GLN A 50 -3.35 20.57 0.88
CA GLN A 50 -4.50 21.45 0.78
C GLN A 50 -4.41 22.22 -0.53
N SER A 51 -5.40 22.06 -1.39
CA SER A 51 -5.47 22.86 -2.61
C SER A 51 -5.77 24.32 -2.31
N PRO A 52 -5.22 25.26 -3.09
CA PRO A 52 -5.55 26.67 -2.92
C PRO A 52 -6.96 26.98 -3.49
N GLY A 53 -7.73 27.76 -2.76
CA GLY A 53 -9.02 28.29 -3.24
C GLY A 53 -10.12 27.25 -3.30
N SER A 54 -10.79 27.15 -4.45
CA SER A 54 -11.93 26.24 -4.68
C SER A 54 -11.54 24.92 -5.39
N GLY A 55 -10.28 24.56 -5.38
CA GLY A 55 -9.85 23.26 -5.93
C GLY A 55 -10.43 22.11 -5.12
N THR A 56 -10.91 21.06 -5.79
CA THR A 56 -11.48 19.87 -5.17
C THR A 56 -10.56 18.65 -5.32
N PHE A 57 -9.37 18.85 -5.85
CA PHE A 57 -8.37 17.81 -6.03
C PHE A 57 -7.08 18.21 -5.31
N GLU A 58 -6.55 17.30 -4.53
CA GLU A 58 -5.31 17.45 -3.78
C GLU A 58 -4.35 16.31 -4.07
N SER A 59 -3.08 16.63 -4.12
CA SER A 59 -2.02 15.64 -4.23
C SER A 59 -0.74 16.13 -3.61
N GLY A 60 0.11 15.20 -3.21
CA GLY A 60 1.41 15.53 -2.68
C GLY A 60 2.24 14.33 -2.30
N SER A 61 3.54 14.57 -2.11
CA SER A 61 4.47 13.55 -1.65
C SER A 61 5.57 14.11 -0.75
N VAL A 62 6.15 13.22 0.04
CA VAL A 62 7.40 13.42 0.76
C VAL A 62 8.25 12.17 0.65
N GLU A 63 9.48 12.36 0.20
CA GLU A 63 10.45 11.30 -0.06
C GLU A 63 11.83 11.67 0.51
N ARG A 64 12.77 10.73 0.45
CA ARG A 64 14.18 10.99 0.79
C ARG A 64 15.03 11.09 -0.46
N SER A 65 15.79 12.16 -0.56
CA SER A 65 16.80 12.32 -1.61
C SER A 65 17.91 13.26 -1.14
N SER A 66 19.16 12.93 -1.48
CA SER A 66 20.35 13.74 -1.17
C SER A 66 20.48 14.12 0.33
N GLY A 67 20.10 13.20 1.22
CA GLY A 67 20.17 13.39 2.67
C GLY A 67 19.05 14.26 3.26
N ALA A 68 18.07 14.68 2.46
CA ALA A 68 17.00 15.59 2.86
C ALA A 68 15.61 15.06 2.52
N ASP A 69 14.57 15.64 3.13
CA ASP A 69 13.18 15.41 2.76
C ASP A 69 12.84 16.27 1.53
N VAL A 70 12.47 15.63 0.44
CA VAL A 70 11.98 16.26 -0.78
C VAL A 70 10.48 16.21 -0.78
N LYS A 71 9.85 17.36 -0.97
CA LYS A 71 8.38 17.54 -0.98
C LYS A 71 7.94 17.93 -2.38
N SER A 72 6.87 17.34 -2.86
CA SER A 72 6.34 17.60 -4.20
C SER A 72 4.81 17.68 -4.16
N ASP A 73 4.24 18.53 -5.01
CA ASP A 73 2.78 18.55 -5.25
C ASP A 73 2.30 17.36 -6.09
N THR A 74 3.23 16.52 -6.56
CA THR A 74 2.89 15.30 -7.30
C THR A 74 2.48 14.19 -6.34
N GLY A 75 1.31 13.63 -6.56
CA GLY A 75 0.82 12.43 -5.87
C GLY A 75 0.71 11.25 -6.82
N VAL A 76 0.30 10.09 -6.31
CA VAL A 76 0.01 8.89 -7.08
C VAL A 76 -1.48 8.64 -7.16
N LEU A 77 -1.91 8.01 -8.26
CA LEU A 77 -3.26 7.46 -8.41
C LEU A 77 -3.23 5.97 -8.07
N ALA A 78 -4.34 5.43 -7.57
CA ALA A 78 -4.49 4.01 -7.25
C ALA A 78 -4.16 3.08 -8.43
N SER A 79 -4.29 3.56 -9.67
CA SER A 79 -3.90 2.85 -10.89
C SER A 79 -2.43 3.01 -11.29
N GLY A 80 -1.58 3.59 -10.44
CA GLY A 80 -0.16 3.82 -10.71
C GLY A 80 0.14 5.06 -11.56
N GLY A 81 -0.86 5.90 -11.84
CA GLY A 81 -0.65 7.22 -12.46
C GLY A 81 -0.11 8.23 -11.46
N THR A 82 0.39 9.36 -11.96
CA THR A 82 0.81 10.52 -11.16
C THR A 82 0.00 11.74 -11.52
N THR A 83 -0.15 12.66 -10.57
CA THR A 83 -0.79 13.95 -10.80
C THR A 83 0.08 15.08 -10.27
N ASN A 84 0.05 16.21 -10.95
CA ASN A 84 0.74 17.45 -10.55
C ASN A 84 -0.21 18.49 -9.95
N VAL A 85 -1.43 18.07 -9.66
CA VAL A 85 -2.46 18.96 -9.08
C VAL A 85 -2.45 18.74 -7.58
N GLY A 86 -2.19 19.79 -6.84
CA GLY A 86 -2.21 19.71 -5.39
C GLY A 86 -1.30 20.74 -4.74
N ASN A 87 -1.24 20.71 -3.43
CA ASN A 87 -0.49 21.67 -2.66
C ASN A 87 0.00 21.09 -1.35
N VAL A 88 1.23 20.63 -1.36
CA VAL A 88 1.88 20.15 -0.15
C VAL A 88 2.15 21.30 0.80
N LYS A 89 1.70 21.18 2.03
CA LYS A 89 2.08 22.09 3.10
C LYS A 89 3.52 21.79 3.55
N THR A 90 4.39 22.76 3.39
CA THR A 90 5.85 22.59 3.60
C THR A 90 6.34 22.94 4.99
N GLY A 91 5.44 23.31 5.91
CA GLY A 91 5.81 23.62 7.30
C GLY A 91 6.57 22.46 7.97
N ALA A 92 7.48 22.79 8.88
CA ALA A 92 8.40 21.82 9.50
C ALA A 92 7.70 20.66 10.26
N SER A 93 6.46 20.86 10.71
CA SER A 93 5.66 19.84 11.39
C SER A 93 4.61 19.19 10.50
N GLN A 94 4.42 19.69 9.26
CA GLN A 94 3.30 19.28 8.39
C GLN A 94 3.68 18.18 7.42
N THR A 95 4.84 18.25 6.80
CA THR A 95 5.27 17.29 5.79
C THR A 95 6.73 16.98 5.96
N LEU A 96 7.04 15.76 6.37
CA LEU A 96 8.41 15.23 6.50
C LEU A 96 8.39 13.71 6.63
N THR A 97 9.43 13.05 6.12
CA THR A 97 9.58 11.60 6.31
C THR A 97 9.74 11.25 7.79
N ARG A 98 9.28 10.07 8.21
CA ARG A 98 9.30 9.66 9.62
C ARG A 98 10.16 8.42 9.80
N THR A 99 11.03 8.42 10.83
CA THR A 99 11.81 7.22 11.16
C THR A 99 10.94 6.16 11.80
N LEU A 100 11.21 4.87 11.51
CA LEU A 100 10.51 3.76 12.16
C LEU A 100 10.72 3.80 13.67
N GLY A 101 11.96 4.01 14.11
CA GLY A 101 12.29 4.07 15.53
C GLY A 101 11.64 5.24 16.26
N GLY A 102 11.50 6.41 15.62
CA GLY A 102 10.80 7.56 16.19
C GLY A 102 9.31 7.31 16.41
N ASN A 103 8.73 6.39 15.65
CA ASN A 103 7.34 5.94 15.79
C ASN A 103 7.19 4.66 16.64
N GLY A 104 8.28 4.12 17.19
CA GLY A 104 8.25 2.88 17.96
C GLY A 104 7.96 1.62 17.12
N ILE A 105 8.11 1.71 15.80
CA ILE A 105 7.85 0.63 14.85
C ILE A 105 9.07 -0.28 14.78
N THR A 106 8.91 -1.56 15.08
CA THR A 106 9.96 -2.58 15.03
C THR A 106 9.61 -3.73 14.08
N LYS A 107 8.35 -3.79 13.63
CA LYS A 107 7.85 -4.82 12.71
C LYS A 107 6.99 -4.19 11.62
N ALA A 108 7.04 -4.76 10.43
CA ALA A 108 6.26 -4.29 9.29
C ALA A 108 4.75 -4.24 9.58
N SER A 109 4.21 -5.25 10.28
CA SER A 109 2.79 -5.35 10.64
C SER A 109 2.30 -4.29 11.65
N GLN A 110 3.22 -3.49 12.22
CA GLN A 110 2.87 -2.40 13.13
C GLN A 110 2.64 -1.08 12.39
N ILE A 111 3.01 -0.99 11.12
CA ILE A 111 2.89 0.24 10.33
C ILE A 111 1.42 0.48 10.02
N ALA A 112 0.94 1.67 10.34
CA ALA A 112 -0.34 2.18 9.89
C ALA A 112 -0.19 3.62 9.39
N ILE A 113 -0.92 3.93 8.32
CA ILE A 113 -1.11 5.28 7.83
C ILE A 113 -2.55 5.69 8.18
N VAL A 114 -2.70 6.80 8.86
CA VAL A 114 -4.00 7.36 9.23
C VAL A 114 -4.27 8.56 8.34
N PHE A 115 -5.26 8.43 7.49
CA PHE A 115 -5.77 9.53 6.67
C PHE A 115 -6.83 10.29 7.47
N ASN A 116 -6.56 11.53 7.81
CA ASN A 116 -7.49 12.46 8.42
C ASN A 116 -8.09 13.36 7.33
N ALA A 117 -9.35 13.15 7.04
CA ALA A 117 -10.13 14.03 6.16
C ALA A 117 -10.70 15.20 6.95
N ASP A 118 -10.51 16.42 6.44
CA ASP A 118 -11.07 17.65 7.02
C ASP A 118 -12.19 18.21 6.13
N GLU A 119 -13.25 17.44 5.95
CA GLU A 119 -14.38 17.78 5.13
C GLU A 119 -15.57 18.28 5.95
N PRO A 120 -16.42 19.19 5.39
CA PRO A 120 -17.69 19.53 6.02
C PRO A 120 -18.57 18.30 6.23
N SER A 121 -19.25 18.24 7.38
CA SER A 121 -20.16 17.13 7.70
C SER A 121 -21.20 16.91 6.60
N GLY A 122 -21.36 15.67 6.17
CA GLY A 122 -22.29 15.24 5.12
C GLY A 122 -21.69 15.26 3.71
N ASN A 123 -20.45 15.73 3.53
CA ASN A 123 -19.70 15.56 2.29
C ASN A 123 -19.01 14.20 2.25
N SER A 124 -18.38 13.92 1.15
CA SER A 124 -17.50 12.76 0.99
C SER A 124 -16.18 13.19 0.36
N ILE A 125 -15.13 12.46 0.65
CA ILE A 125 -13.83 12.60 0.02
C ILE A 125 -13.40 11.26 -0.55
N ALA A 126 -12.79 11.26 -1.72
CA ALA A 126 -12.24 10.06 -2.33
C ALA A 126 -10.72 10.10 -2.26
N LEU A 127 -10.10 9.15 -1.55
CA LEU A 127 -8.68 8.90 -1.64
C LEU A 127 -8.42 8.13 -2.94
N THR A 128 -7.88 8.83 -3.93
CA THR A 128 -7.68 8.32 -5.30
C THR A 128 -6.31 7.68 -5.49
N GLY A 129 -5.40 7.86 -4.54
CA GLY A 129 -4.08 7.23 -4.53
C GLY A 129 -3.41 7.36 -3.17
N LEU A 130 -2.69 6.33 -2.79
CA LEU A 130 -1.81 6.30 -1.63
C LEU A 130 -0.65 5.36 -1.92
N GLN A 131 0.55 5.83 -1.69
CA GLN A 131 1.79 5.04 -1.75
C GLN A 131 2.60 5.33 -0.51
N MET A 132 3.04 4.29 0.15
CA MET A 132 4.01 4.34 1.23
C MET A 132 5.33 3.79 0.73
N SER A 133 6.42 4.53 0.96
CA SER A 133 7.78 4.10 0.62
C SER A 133 8.63 3.97 1.88
N VAL A 134 9.55 2.99 1.88
CA VAL A 134 10.52 2.79 2.95
C VAL A 134 11.93 3.06 2.43
N PHE A 135 12.63 3.99 3.06
CA PHE A 135 13.97 4.42 2.67
C PHE A 135 15.05 3.94 3.65
N ASN A 136 16.15 3.43 3.10
CA ASN A 136 17.39 3.21 3.82
C ASN A 136 18.39 4.28 3.36
N GLY A 137 18.58 5.32 4.17
CA GLY A 137 19.21 6.57 3.71
C GLY A 137 18.33 7.22 2.64
N ASP A 138 18.87 7.37 1.43
CA ASP A 138 18.15 7.90 0.26
C ASP A 138 17.70 6.81 -0.74
N THR A 139 17.96 5.55 -0.42
CA THR A 139 17.58 4.43 -1.27
C THR A 139 16.19 3.96 -0.87
N ASP A 140 15.27 3.98 -1.82
CA ASP A 140 13.98 3.32 -1.68
C ASP A 140 14.19 1.81 -1.73
N ILE A 141 13.73 1.11 -0.69
CA ILE A 141 13.90 -0.34 -0.54
C ILE A 141 12.58 -1.10 -0.55
N PHE A 142 11.46 -0.39 -0.47
CA PHE A 142 10.14 -1.01 -0.45
C PHE A 142 9.05 0.02 -0.71
N ASP A 143 8.09 -0.32 -1.57
CA ASP A 143 6.89 0.44 -1.86
C ASP A 143 5.64 -0.40 -1.63
N ALA A 144 4.59 0.24 -1.15
CA ALA A 144 3.26 -0.32 -1.05
C ALA A 144 2.22 0.69 -1.54
N HIS A 145 1.22 0.23 -2.30
CA HIS A 145 0.27 1.08 -3.00
C HIS A 145 -1.19 0.76 -2.63
N LEU A 146 -2.04 1.76 -2.71
CA LEU A 146 -3.48 1.56 -2.69
C LEU A 146 -3.94 0.98 -4.02
N GLY A 147 -4.55 -0.19 -4.01
CA GLY A 147 -4.95 -0.90 -5.24
C GLY A 147 -6.13 -0.25 -5.98
N ALA A 148 -7.04 0.42 -5.27
CA ALA A 148 -8.21 1.09 -5.83
C ALA A 148 -8.60 2.30 -4.98
N SER A 149 -9.22 3.31 -5.60
CA SER A 149 -9.76 4.48 -4.89
C SER A 149 -10.80 4.06 -3.85
N VAL A 150 -10.78 4.74 -2.70
CA VAL A 150 -11.74 4.53 -1.61
C VAL A 150 -12.42 5.84 -1.29
N THR A 151 -13.76 5.86 -1.27
CA THR A 151 -14.55 7.03 -0.90
C THR A 151 -15.02 6.91 0.55
N PHE A 152 -14.84 7.98 1.30
CA PHE A 152 -15.25 8.10 2.70
C PHE A 152 -16.33 9.14 2.84
N ALA A 153 -17.43 8.78 3.51
CA ALA A 153 -18.41 9.75 3.95
C ALA A 153 -17.89 10.36 5.26
N THR A 154 -17.86 11.68 5.33
CA THR A 154 -17.42 12.40 6.52
C THR A 154 -18.61 12.70 7.42
N THR A 155 -18.54 12.28 8.67
CA THR A 155 -19.60 12.46 9.67
C THR A 155 -19.26 13.58 10.66
N PHE A 156 -17.97 13.91 10.78
CA PHE A 156 -17.49 14.94 11.68
C PHE A 156 -16.81 16.08 10.91
N THR A 157 -16.89 17.29 11.43
CA THR A 157 -16.16 18.45 10.91
C THR A 157 -14.93 18.72 11.77
N GLY A 158 -13.83 19.07 11.11
CA GLY A 158 -12.62 19.57 11.75
C GLY A 158 -11.45 18.59 11.79
N ILE A 159 -10.26 19.15 11.75
CA ILE A 159 -8.97 18.43 11.69
C ILE A 159 -8.85 17.43 12.84
N GLY A 160 -8.50 16.19 12.51
CA GLY A 160 -8.21 15.14 13.47
C GLY A 160 -9.44 14.46 14.11
N LYS A 161 -10.62 14.60 13.52
CA LYS A 161 -11.83 13.97 14.03
C LYS A 161 -12.22 12.67 13.33
N GLU A 162 -11.83 12.47 12.09
CA GLU A 162 -12.03 11.22 11.36
C GLU A 162 -10.72 10.70 10.80
N GLY A 163 -10.21 9.62 11.37
CA GLY A 163 -9.02 8.93 10.90
C GLY A 163 -9.38 7.62 10.21
N PHE A 164 -9.06 7.51 8.93
CA PHE A 164 -9.21 6.27 8.15
C PHE A 164 -7.88 5.55 8.11
N VAL A 165 -7.84 4.31 8.63
CA VAL A 165 -6.60 3.58 8.86
C VAL A 165 -6.29 2.69 7.67
N PHE A 166 -5.08 2.84 7.13
CA PHE A 166 -4.51 1.98 6.11
C PHE A 166 -3.33 1.22 6.68
N ARG A 167 -3.18 -0.02 6.27
CA ARG A 167 -2.05 -0.88 6.64
C ARG A 167 -1.62 -1.76 5.50
N LEU A 168 -0.43 -2.31 5.61
CA LEU A 168 0.04 -3.34 4.69
C LEU A 168 -0.88 -4.57 4.78
N ASP A 169 -1.16 -5.20 3.66
CA ASP A 169 -1.73 -6.53 3.65
C ASP A 169 -0.74 -7.56 4.21
N SER A 170 -1.16 -8.82 4.33
CA SER A 170 -0.31 -9.85 4.94
C SER A 170 0.90 -10.22 4.09
N ALA A 171 0.79 -10.13 2.75
CA ALA A 171 1.87 -10.45 1.83
C ALA A 171 2.94 -9.37 1.86
N GLU A 172 2.51 -8.10 1.76
CA GLU A 172 3.41 -6.96 1.80
C GLU A 172 4.05 -6.76 3.18
N ALA A 173 3.28 -6.99 4.27
CA ALA A 173 3.84 -7.00 5.61
C ALA A 173 4.92 -8.10 5.77
N ALA A 174 4.72 -9.28 5.19
CA ALA A 174 5.73 -10.34 5.20
C ALA A 174 6.94 -10.00 4.34
N ALA A 175 6.74 -9.39 3.14
CA ALA A 175 7.81 -8.96 2.26
C ALA A 175 8.69 -7.89 2.92
N LEU A 176 8.08 -6.83 3.47
CA LEU A 176 8.82 -5.82 4.21
C LEU A 176 9.50 -6.40 5.45
N GLN A 177 8.82 -7.29 6.21
CA GLN A 177 9.43 -7.93 7.38
C GLN A 177 10.67 -8.75 7.01
N ALA A 178 10.68 -9.41 5.86
CA ALA A 178 11.85 -10.13 5.37
C ALA A 178 13.04 -9.19 5.13
N LEU A 179 12.81 -8.00 4.58
CA LEU A 179 13.85 -6.97 4.43
C LEU A 179 14.34 -6.44 5.79
N LEU A 180 13.42 -6.17 6.73
CA LEU A 180 13.78 -5.72 8.07
C LEU A 180 14.64 -6.74 8.82
N ASN A 181 14.39 -8.03 8.64
CA ASN A 181 15.15 -9.11 9.29
C ASN A 181 16.60 -9.21 8.81
N LEU A 182 16.95 -8.60 7.66
CA LEU A 182 18.32 -8.52 7.16
C LEU A 182 19.13 -7.39 7.83
N LEU A 183 18.48 -6.52 8.58
CA LEU A 183 19.08 -5.33 9.19
C LEU A 183 19.25 -5.49 10.70
N THR A 184 20.18 -4.75 11.27
CA THR A 184 20.29 -4.63 12.73
C THR A 184 19.12 -3.82 13.28
N PRO A 185 18.73 -3.99 14.57
CA PRO A 185 17.67 -3.19 15.17
C PRO A 185 17.90 -1.68 15.07
N ALA A 186 19.16 -1.23 15.18
CA ALA A 186 19.51 0.18 15.01
C ALA A 186 19.30 0.66 13.57
N ALA A 187 19.66 -0.16 12.57
CA ALA A 187 19.41 0.16 11.17
C ALA A 187 17.89 0.18 10.85
N VAL A 188 17.11 -0.75 11.39
CA VAL A 188 15.64 -0.74 11.27
C VAL A 188 15.06 0.55 11.86
N ALA A 189 15.50 0.94 13.06
CA ALA A 189 15.04 2.19 13.70
C ALA A 189 15.38 3.44 12.88
N ALA A 190 16.46 3.42 12.09
CA ALA A 190 16.91 4.52 11.24
C ALA A 190 16.18 4.59 9.89
N LEU A 191 15.50 3.51 9.45
CA LEU A 191 14.69 3.53 8.22
C LEU A 191 13.63 4.63 8.29
N ARG A 192 13.29 5.19 7.14
CA ARG A 192 12.34 6.30 7.06
C ARG A 192 11.16 5.92 6.16
N LEU A 193 9.97 6.35 6.58
CA LEU A 193 8.76 6.28 5.77
C LEU A 193 8.62 7.58 4.97
N GLY A 194 8.40 7.45 3.68
CA GLY A 194 7.86 8.47 2.79
C GLY A 194 6.40 8.18 2.46
N LEU A 195 5.71 9.16 1.93
CA LEU A 195 4.30 9.04 1.55
C LEU A 195 4.01 9.87 0.31
N SER A 196 3.19 9.31 -0.57
CA SER A 196 2.57 10.03 -1.69
C SER A 196 1.08 9.74 -1.69
N ALA A 197 0.26 10.77 -1.89
CA ALA A 197 -1.19 10.64 -1.85
C ALA A 197 -1.88 11.56 -2.85
N SER A 198 -3.12 11.18 -3.21
CA SER A 198 -4.03 11.99 -4.02
C SER A 198 -5.45 11.81 -3.53
N ALA A 199 -6.20 12.90 -3.44
CA ALA A 199 -7.61 12.91 -3.05
C ALA A 199 -8.44 13.75 -4.01
N SER A 200 -9.69 13.39 -4.21
CA SER A 200 -10.70 14.21 -4.93
C SER A 200 -11.90 14.49 -4.04
N ASP A 201 -12.69 15.46 -4.47
CA ASP A 201 -13.82 15.99 -3.69
C ASP A 201 -13.39 16.63 -2.36
N ALA A 202 -12.11 17.00 -2.25
CA ALA A 202 -11.56 17.75 -1.13
C ALA A 202 -12.09 19.19 -1.15
N THR A 203 -13.06 19.50 -0.31
CA THR A 203 -13.75 20.80 -0.26
C THR A 203 -13.58 21.52 1.08
N GLY A 204 -12.91 20.88 2.02
CA GLY A 204 -12.76 21.34 3.40
C GLY A 204 -11.43 22.00 3.70
N GLY A 205 -10.87 21.66 4.84
CA GLY A 205 -9.54 22.11 5.30
C GLY A 205 -8.40 21.26 4.72
N PRO A 206 -7.22 21.28 5.36
CA PRO A 206 -6.08 20.47 4.91
C PRO A 206 -6.25 19.01 5.29
N GLU A 207 -6.11 18.12 4.32
CA GLU A 207 -5.99 16.68 4.53
C GLU A 207 -4.65 16.33 5.13
N THR A 208 -4.68 15.53 6.19
CA THR A 208 -3.44 15.10 6.86
C THR A 208 -3.29 13.60 6.92
N PHE A 209 -2.06 13.16 6.69
CA PHE A 209 -1.68 11.76 6.86
C PHE A 209 -0.71 11.65 8.01
N ASN A 210 -0.96 10.66 8.85
CA ASN A 210 -0.13 10.41 10.03
C ASN A 210 0.39 8.98 10.01
N VAL A 211 1.61 8.78 10.52
CA VAL A 211 2.13 7.45 10.83
C VAL A 211 1.69 7.10 12.25
N ALA A 212 1.13 5.93 12.41
CA ALA A 212 0.76 5.35 13.69
C ALA A 212 1.40 3.97 13.86
N THR A 213 1.57 3.58 15.11
CA THR A 213 1.96 2.22 15.47
C THR A 213 0.75 1.48 15.99
N ILE A 214 0.37 0.41 15.30
CA ILE A 214 -0.72 -0.46 15.74
C ILE A 214 -0.18 -1.74 16.35
N THR A 215 -0.92 -2.29 17.31
CA THR A 215 -0.67 -3.66 17.74
C THR A 215 -1.10 -4.58 16.60
N ALA A 216 -0.19 -5.43 16.12
CA ALA A 216 -0.47 -6.35 15.03
C ALA A 216 -1.67 -7.23 15.39
N VAL A 217 -2.81 -6.94 14.81
CA VAL A 217 -3.94 -7.88 14.80
C VAL A 217 -3.66 -8.84 13.64
N PRO A 218 -3.54 -10.15 13.88
CA PRO A 218 -3.38 -11.10 12.79
C PRO A 218 -4.63 -11.00 11.91
N VAL A 219 -4.49 -10.44 10.71
CA VAL A 219 -5.52 -10.57 9.69
C VAL A 219 -5.45 -11.98 9.17
N THR A 220 -6.35 -12.82 9.60
CA THR A 220 -6.62 -14.08 8.93
C THR A 220 -7.31 -13.74 7.61
N LEU A 221 -6.52 -13.39 6.59
CA LEU A 221 -7.04 -13.40 5.23
C LEU A 221 -7.37 -14.87 4.95
N THR A 222 -8.65 -15.18 4.89
CA THR A 222 -9.10 -16.40 4.23
C THR A 222 -8.66 -16.23 2.78
N ALA A 223 -7.58 -16.90 2.41
CA ALA A 223 -7.12 -16.91 1.03
C ALA A 223 -8.27 -17.42 0.17
N THR A 224 -8.98 -16.50 -0.45
CA THR A 224 -9.94 -16.87 -1.50
C THR A 224 -9.06 -17.30 -2.67
N PRO A 225 -9.11 -18.58 -3.11
CA PRO A 225 -8.31 -19.02 -4.24
C PRO A 225 -8.63 -18.10 -5.42
N GLU A 226 -7.64 -17.40 -5.93
CA GLU A 226 -7.82 -16.54 -7.08
C GLU A 226 -8.37 -17.34 -8.26
N PRO A 227 -9.26 -16.77 -9.09
CA PRO A 227 -9.84 -17.47 -10.25
C PRO A 227 -8.77 -18.12 -11.15
N GLY A 228 -7.56 -17.53 -11.20
CA GLY A 228 -6.41 -18.06 -11.90
C GLY A 228 -5.90 -19.38 -11.32
N THR A 229 -5.86 -19.54 -10.01
CA THR A 229 -5.39 -20.78 -9.36
C THR A 229 -6.33 -21.95 -9.66
N LEU A 230 -7.65 -21.70 -9.68
CA LEU A 230 -8.64 -22.70 -10.08
C LEU A 230 -8.49 -23.07 -11.57
N LEU A 231 -8.26 -22.10 -12.43
CA LEU A 231 -8.07 -22.33 -13.87
C LEU A 231 -6.82 -23.17 -14.14
N PHE A 232 -5.70 -22.92 -13.42
CA PHE A 232 -4.48 -23.71 -13.52
C PHE A 232 -4.68 -25.13 -13.00
N ALA A 233 -5.38 -25.32 -11.89
CA ALA A 233 -5.69 -26.66 -11.35
C ALA A 233 -6.55 -27.46 -12.32
N VAL A 234 -7.57 -26.85 -12.94
CA VAL A 234 -8.42 -27.51 -13.94
C VAL A 234 -7.65 -27.84 -15.20
N THR A 235 -6.82 -26.94 -15.73
CA THR A 235 -5.99 -27.20 -16.92
C THR A 235 -4.94 -28.29 -16.68
N ALA A 236 -4.34 -28.34 -15.49
CA ALA A 236 -3.40 -29.39 -15.12
C ALA A 236 -4.10 -30.77 -15.05
N LEU A 237 -5.28 -30.85 -14.45
CA LEU A 237 -6.10 -32.07 -14.37
C LEU A 237 -6.51 -32.57 -15.74
N VAL A 238 -6.96 -31.68 -16.63
CA VAL A 238 -7.34 -32.02 -18.03
C VAL A 238 -6.11 -32.51 -18.79
N GLY A 239 -4.95 -31.85 -18.65
CA GLY A 239 -3.70 -32.27 -19.27
C GLY A 239 -3.23 -33.66 -18.82
N LEU A 240 -3.31 -33.94 -17.51
CA LEU A 240 -2.97 -35.27 -16.96
C LEU A 240 -3.92 -36.36 -17.43
N SER A 241 -5.23 -36.07 -17.48
CA SER A 241 -6.24 -37.01 -17.98
C SER A 241 -6.02 -37.35 -19.45
N PHE A 242 -5.66 -36.38 -20.28
CA PHE A 242 -5.35 -36.58 -21.68
C PHE A 242 -4.07 -37.42 -21.90
N LEU A 243 -3.05 -37.21 -21.05
CA LEU A 243 -1.81 -38.02 -21.08
C LEU A 243 -2.06 -39.47 -20.66
N ALA A 244 -2.91 -39.70 -19.65
CA ALA A 244 -3.29 -41.05 -19.19
C ALA A 244 -4.06 -41.78 -20.29
N TRP A 245 -5.04 -41.11 -20.95
CA TRP A 245 -5.80 -41.69 -22.06
C TRP A 245 -4.93 -42.07 -23.25
N ARG A 246 -3.95 -41.23 -23.62
CA ARG A 246 -2.98 -41.55 -24.70
C ARG A 246 -2.09 -42.75 -24.37
N ARG A 247 -1.77 -43.02 -23.10
CA ARG A 247 -0.99 -44.19 -22.70
C ARG A 247 -1.78 -45.48 -22.84
N GLN A 248 -3.07 -45.49 -22.53
CA GLN A 248 -3.93 -46.65 -22.67
C GLN A 248 -4.12 -47.10 -24.12
N LYS A 249 -4.15 -46.17 -25.10
CA LYS A 249 -4.27 -46.50 -26.53
C LYS A 249 -3.00 -47.10 -27.17
N LYS A 250 -1.87 -47.20 -26.50
CA LYS A 250 -0.64 -47.75 -27.02
C LYS A 250 -0.37 -49.21 -26.54
N THR A 251 -1.29 -49.76 -25.77
CA THR A 251 -1.19 -51.13 -25.23
C THR A 251 -2.13 -52.15 -25.92
N PHE A 252 -2.71 -51.75 -27.07
CA PHE A 252 -3.45 -52.67 -27.96
C PHE A 252 -2.82 -52.71 -29.34
#